data_fc1c28b389acabdc55af716871e26dba
#
_entry.id   fc1c28b389acabdc55af716871e26dba
#
_cell.length_a   1.000
_cell.length_b   1.000
_cell.length_c   1.000
_cell.angle_alpha   90.00
_cell.angle_beta   90.00
_cell.angle_gamma   90.00
#
_symmetry.space_group_name_H-M   'P 1'
#
loop_
_entity.id
_entity.type
_entity.pdbx_description
1 polymer ?
#
loop_
_entity_poly.entity_id
_entity_poly.type
_entity_poly.pdbx_seq_one_letter_code
_entity_poly.pdbx_strand_id
1 'polypeptide(L)'
;MENYQYPLDLNWSTEEMILVVNFWADLEKVYEQGMDRKAFLNSYQSFKSVVKSIGEERKLGREFEELSGYSLYHAVKQAKASQAKKIKM
;
A
#
# COMPACT_ATOMS: atom_id res chain seq x y z
N MET A 1 15.84 -7.59 11.83
CA MET A 1 14.88 -7.23 10.81
C MET A 1 13.87 -8.34 10.63
N GLU A 2 12.61 -8.01 10.78
CA GLU A 2 11.58 -9.03 10.67
C GLU A 2 11.24 -9.30 9.21
N ASN A 3 11.15 -10.56 8.86
CA ASN A 3 10.68 -10.98 7.55
C ASN A 3 9.24 -11.40 7.66
N TYR A 4 8.38 -10.75 6.92
CA TYR A 4 7.00 -11.14 6.82
C TYR A 4 6.60 -11.17 5.36
N GLN A 5 5.57 -11.94 5.05
CA GLN A 5 5.06 -12.03 3.70
C GLN A 5 3.97 -10.98 3.51
N TYR A 6 4.02 -10.26 2.40
CA TYR A 6 2.96 -9.34 2.07
C TYR A 6 1.67 -10.09 1.80
N PRO A 7 0.50 -9.50 2.16
CA PRO A 7 -0.79 -10.10 1.81
C PRO A 7 -0.95 -10.19 0.30
N LEU A 8 -1.10 -11.41 -0.21
CA LEU A 8 -1.25 -11.66 -1.64
C LEU A 8 -2.35 -12.69 -1.86
N ASP A 9 -2.98 -12.62 -3.03
CA ASP A 9 -3.98 -13.59 -3.45
C ASP A 9 -3.38 -14.44 -4.57
N LEU A 10 -3.37 -15.75 -4.38
CA LEU A 10 -2.78 -16.67 -5.34
C LEU A 10 -3.53 -16.70 -6.68
N ASN A 11 -4.74 -16.17 -6.71
CA ASN A 11 -5.52 -16.07 -7.95
C ASN A 11 -5.08 -14.93 -8.85
N TRP A 12 -4.25 -14.03 -8.35
CA TRP A 12 -3.72 -12.93 -9.17
C TRP A 12 -2.67 -13.45 -10.14
N SER A 13 -2.58 -12.80 -11.30
CA SER A 13 -1.48 -13.07 -12.23
C SER A 13 -0.16 -12.59 -11.63
N THR A 14 0.96 -13.01 -12.24
CA THR A 14 2.27 -12.54 -11.79
C THR A 14 2.38 -11.03 -11.88
N GLU A 15 1.85 -10.43 -12.97
CA GLU A 15 1.88 -8.98 -13.12
C GLU A 15 1.07 -8.28 -12.04
N GLU A 16 -0.11 -8.82 -11.71
CA GLU A 16 -0.93 -8.27 -10.65
C GLU A 16 -0.24 -8.35 -9.30
N MET A 17 0.43 -9.48 -9.02
CA MET A 17 1.18 -9.64 -7.77
C MET A 17 2.30 -8.62 -7.65
N ILE A 18 2.99 -8.33 -8.76
CA ILE A 18 4.07 -7.34 -8.78
C ILE A 18 3.53 -5.96 -8.40
N LEU A 19 2.39 -5.57 -8.98
CA LEU A 19 1.79 -4.27 -8.66
C LEU A 19 1.43 -4.16 -7.18
N VAL A 20 0.89 -5.22 -6.60
CA VAL A 20 0.49 -5.23 -5.20
C VAL A 20 1.72 -5.24 -4.28
N VAL A 21 2.72 -6.04 -4.59
CA VAL A 21 3.97 -6.07 -3.81
C VAL A 21 4.64 -4.71 -3.82
N ASN A 22 4.70 -4.06 -4.99
CA ASN A 22 5.29 -2.73 -5.10
C ASN A 22 4.54 -1.71 -4.23
N PHE A 23 3.22 -1.81 -4.18
CA PHE A 23 2.43 -0.92 -3.34
C PHE A 23 2.73 -1.15 -1.85
N TRP A 24 2.80 -2.41 -1.40
CA TRP A 24 3.13 -2.69 0.00
C TRP A 24 4.52 -2.14 0.35
N ALA A 25 5.49 -2.28 -0.55
CA ALA A 25 6.83 -1.74 -0.34
C ALA A 25 6.80 -0.21 -0.26
N ASP A 26 5.98 0.44 -1.08
CA ASP A 26 5.83 1.90 -1.04
C ASP A 26 5.15 2.34 0.25
N LEU A 27 4.17 1.58 0.73
CA LEU A 27 3.51 1.88 2.00
C LEU A 27 4.51 1.82 3.16
N GLU A 28 5.37 0.80 3.18
CA GLU A 28 6.45 0.73 4.16
C GLU A 28 7.36 1.96 4.06
N LYS A 29 7.71 2.34 2.84
CA LYS A 29 8.59 3.49 2.61
C LYS A 29 7.98 4.78 3.17
N VAL A 30 6.68 4.97 2.99
CA VAL A 30 5.98 6.16 3.51
C VAL A 30 6.13 6.25 5.03
N TYR A 31 6.03 5.11 5.72
CA TYR A 31 6.14 5.11 7.18
C TYR A 31 7.60 5.20 7.66
N GLU A 32 8.52 4.63 6.92
CA GLU A 32 9.90 4.51 7.37
C GLU A 32 10.79 5.68 6.96
N GLN A 33 10.60 6.22 5.76
CA GLN A 33 11.46 7.30 5.27
C GLN A 33 10.73 8.37 4.48
N GLY A 34 9.48 8.14 4.13
CA GLY A 34 8.72 9.04 3.29
C GLY A 34 9.00 8.83 1.81
N MET A 35 8.11 9.30 0.96
CA MET A 35 8.29 9.24 -0.48
C MET A 35 7.47 10.32 -1.17
N ASP A 36 7.70 10.50 -2.47
CA ASP A 36 6.94 11.45 -3.27
C ASP A 36 5.46 11.11 -3.22
N ARG A 37 4.63 12.12 -2.90
CA ARG A 37 3.19 11.91 -2.73
C ARG A 37 2.52 11.41 -4.00
N LYS A 38 2.86 12.00 -5.14
CA LYS A 38 2.25 11.58 -6.42
C LYS A 38 2.65 10.16 -6.78
N ALA A 39 3.90 9.81 -6.54
CA ALA A 39 4.37 8.45 -6.80
C ALA A 39 3.63 7.44 -5.91
N PHE A 40 3.42 7.79 -4.64
CA PHE A 40 2.66 6.93 -3.74
C PHE A 40 1.22 6.76 -4.22
N LEU A 41 0.56 7.86 -4.61
CA LEU A 41 -0.81 7.80 -5.08
C LEU A 41 -0.92 7.02 -6.40
N ASN A 42 0.07 7.13 -7.29
CA ASN A 42 0.10 6.33 -8.51
C ASN A 42 0.24 4.83 -8.19
N SER A 43 1.08 4.51 -7.21
CA SER A 43 1.25 3.13 -6.74
C SER A 43 -0.07 2.61 -6.17
N TYR A 44 -0.78 3.45 -5.42
CA TYR A 44 -2.09 3.10 -4.88
C TYR A 44 -3.09 2.82 -6.00
N GLN A 45 -3.10 3.64 -7.06
CA GLN A 45 -3.98 3.42 -8.20
C GLN A 45 -3.70 2.09 -8.88
N SER A 46 -2.43 1.72 -9.02
CA SER A 46 -2.06 0.41 -9.57
C SER A 46 -2.58 -0.72 -8.68
N PHE A 47 -2.45 -0.57 -7.37
CA PHE A 47 -3.01 -1.51 -6.40
C PHE A 47 -4.54 -1.64 -6.59
N LYS A 48 -5.23 -0.51 -6.74
CA LYS A 48 -6.69 -0.51 -6.92
C LYS A 48 -7.11 -1.14 -8.25
N SER A 49 -6.26 -1.15 -9.25
CA SER A 49 -6.58 -1.80 -10.51
C SER A 49 -6.64 -3.33 -10.35
N VAL A 50 -5.98 -3.85 -9.32
CA VAL A 50 -5.99 -5.28 -8.99
C VAL A 50 -7.05 -5.56 -7.92
N VAL A 51 -7.05 -4.78 -6.83
CA VAL A 51 -7.96 -4.95 -5.69
C VAL A 51 -9.10 -3.95 -5.84
N LYS A 52 -10.15 -4.37 -6.55
CA LYS A 52 -11.23 -3.46 -6.96
C LYS A 52 -12.32 -3.28 -5.91
N SER A 53 -12.47 -4.25 -5.02
CA SER A 53 -13.51 -4.22 -3.98
C SER A 53 -12.99 -3.53 -2.72
N ILE A 54 -13.82 -2.65 -2.15
CA ILE A 54 -13.48 -2.00 -0.88
C ILE A 54 -13.32 -3.03 0.23
N GLY A 55 -14.15 -4.07 0.23
CA GLY A 55 -14.07 -5.13 1.23
C GLY A 55 -12.75 -5.87 1.16
N GLU A 56 -12.30 -6.18 -0.06
CA GLU A 56 -11.02 -6.84 -0.27
C GLU A 56 -9.85 -5.93 0.13
N GLU A 57 -9.92 -4.66 -0.22
CA GLU A 57 -8.91 -3.69 0.16
C GLU A 57 -8.76 -3.60 1.68
N ARG A 58 -9.89 -3.55 2.39
CA ARG A 58 -9.88 -3.48 3.85
C ARG A 58 -9.31 -4.74 4.47
N LYS A 59 -9.65 -5.90 3.91
CA LYS A 59 -9.12 -7.17 4.40
C LYS A 59 -7.61 -7.23 4.25
N LEU A 60 -7.12 -6.92 3.06
CA LEU A 60 -5.68 -6.94 2.79
C LEU A 60 -4.94 -5.89 3.61
N GLY A 61 -5.51 -4.69 3.74
CA GLY A 61 -4.92 -3.63 4.53
C GLY A 61 -4.82 -4.01 6.01
N ARG A 62 -5.84 -4.70 6.53
CA ARG A 62 -5.82 -5.16 7.91
C ARG A 62 -4.74 -6.22 8.11
N GLU A 63 -4.60 -7.15 7.16
CA GLU A 63 -3.55 -8.16 7.23
C GLU A 63 -2.18 -7.51 7.23
N PHE A 64 -1.98 -6.51 6.37
CA PHE A 64 -0.71 -5.80 6.30
C PHE A 64 -0.43 -5.05 7.60
N GLU A 65 -1.45 -4.42 8.17
CA GLU A 65 -1.29 -3.69 9.42
C GLU A 65 -0.91 -4.64 10.57
N GLU A 66 -1.49 -5.82 10.61
CA GLU A 66 -1.16 -6.82 11.62
C GLU A 66 0.30 -7.28 11.48
N LEU A 67 0.79 -7.37 10.25
CA LEU A 67 2.16 -7.82 9.99
C LEU A 67 3.20 -6.73 10.22
N SER A 68 2.88 -5.50 9.83
CA SER A 68 3.86 -4.40 9.78
C SER A 68 3.63 -3.32 10.84
N GLY A 69 2.41 -3.19 11.34
CA GLY A 69 2.03 -2.08 12.19
C GLY A 69 1.66 -0.81 11.42
N TYR A 70 1.68 -0.85 10.09
CA TYR A 70 1.42 0.31 9.25
C TYR A 70 0.00 0.27 8.69
N SER A 71 -0.71 1.41 8.76
CA SER A 71 -2.09 1.51 8.31
C SER A 71 -2.17 2.00 6.87
N LEU A 72 -2.74 1.18 5.99
CA LEU A 72 -3.03 1.55 4.61
C LEU A 72 -4.01 2.73 4.59
N TYR A 73 -5.08 2.64 5.36
CA TYR A 73 -6.12 3.65 5.37
C TYR A 73 -5.57 5.03 5.73
N HIS A 74 -4.80 5.12 6.80
CA HIS A 74 -4.27 6.40 7.26
C HIS A 74 -3.28 7.00 6.27
N ALA A 75 -2.42 6.17 5.67
CA ALA A 75 -1.44 6.65 4.69
C ALA A 75 -2.13 7.21 3.45
N VAL A 76 -3.12 6.51 2.91
CA VAL A 76 -3.84 6.95 1.73
C VAL A 76 -4.65 8.21 2.03
N LYS A 77 -5.31 8.25 3.18
CA LYS A 77 -6.09 9.42 3.59
C LYS A 77 -5.18 10.65 3.71
N GLN A 78 -4.03 10.49 4.33
CA GLN A 78 -3.07 11.57 4.48
C GLN A 78 -2.57 12.05 3.12
N ALA A 79 -2.24 11.12 2.23
CA ALA A 79 -1.74 11.47 0.90
C ALA A 79 -2.78 12.23 0.09
N LYS A 80 -4.05 11.83 0.18
CA LYS A 80 -5.12 12.51 -0.55
C LYS A 80 -5.42 13.90 0.01
N ALA A 81 -5.29 14.07 1.33
CA ALA A 81 -5.58 15.34 1.98
C ALA A 81 -4.42 16.33 1.91
N SER A 82 -3.20 15.85 1.72
CA SER A 82 -2.01 16.68 1.71
C SER A 82 -1.80 17.34 0.35
N GLN A 83 -1.16 18.52 0.36
CA GLN A 83 -0.72 19.20 -0.84
C GLN A 83 0.80 19.24 -0.92
N ALA A 84 1.48 18.61 0.03
CA ALA A 84 2.93 18.55 0.03
C ALA A 84 3.42 17.63 -1.09
N LYS A 85 4.66 17.84 -1.53
CA LYS A 85 5.27 17.00 -2.54
C LYS A 85 5.64 15.63 -1.98
N LYS A 86 5.97 15.57 -0.71
CA LYS A 86 6.44 14.37 -0.05
C LYS A 86 5.49 14.01 1.09
N ILE A 87 5.26 12.72 1.27
CA ILE A 87 4.44 12.23 2.38
C ILE A 87 5.29 11.32 3.26
N LYS A 88 5.14 11.49 4.57
CA LYS A 88 5.74 10.62 5.57
C LYS A 88 4.80 10.48 6.75
N MET A 89 4.55 9.25 7.16
CA MET A 89 3.68 8.95 8.30
C MET A 89 4.44 8.88 9.63
#